data_5e8ce6049df08405c42d151cbe71a817
#
_entry.id   5e8ce6049df08405c42d151cbe71a817
#
_cell.length_a   1.000
_cell.length_b   1.000
_cell.length_c   1.000
_cell.angle_alpha   90.00
_cell.angle_beta   90.00
_cell.angle_gamma   90.00
#
_symmetry.space_group_name_H-M   'P 1'
#
loop_
_entity.id
_entity.type
_entity.pdbx_description
1 polymer ?
#
loop_
_entity_poly.entity_id
_entity_poly.type
_entity_poly.pdbx_seq_one_letter_code
_entity_poly.pdbx_strand_id
1 'polypeptide(L)'
;MSTRRKFIKESAIVGTGISLAPSMVFPFNSRPAVDKLKIAFIGVGLRGTNHLNNAIHRKDTEITAICDIDQNRIDIALDLIKKDGRKKPLVFGKNEDDYLNLLESPEVDAVVIATPWLWHTKMTVAAMKAGVYAGVEVSASQTIEECWDLVNTHEATGTHMMFLENVNFRRDIMAVLNMVRQNVFGELLHFRCGYQHDLREVKFNDGKQPYG
;
A
#
# COMPACT_ATOMS: atom_id res chain seq x y z
N MET A 1 22.73 -21.44 -30.79
CA MET A 1 23.38 -20.49 -29.86
C MET A 1 23.52 -19.15 -30.55
N SER A 2 22.87 -18.10 -30.08
CA SER A 2 23.01 -16.76 -30.66
C SER A 2 24.36 -16.20 -30.23
N THR A 3 25.20 -15.78 -31.22
CA THR A 3 26.50 -15.23 -30.92
C THR A 3 26.37 -13.82 -30.36
N ARG A 4 27.27 -13.44 -29.42
CA ARG A 4 27.35 -12.11 -28.81
C ARG A 4 27.21 -10.96 -29.82
N ARG A 5 27.70 -11.18 -31.03
CA ARG A 5 27.61 -10.24 -32.16
C ARG A 5 26.20 -10.07 -32.72
N LYS A 6 25.38 -11.13 -32.71
CA LYS A 6 24.01 -11.11 -33.19
C LYS A 6 23.14 -10.34 -32.16
N PHE A 7 23.34 -10.59 -30.86
CA PHE A 7 22.68 -9.87 -29.77
C PHE A 7 22.95 -8.35 -29.82
N ILE A 8 24.21 -7.95 -30.02
CA ILE A 8 24.58 -6.53 -30.12
C ILE A 8 23.94 -5.85 -31.34
N LYS A 9 23.88 -6.52 -32.49
CA LYS A 9 23.22 -5.98 -33.68
C LYS A 9 21.72 -5.83 -33.52
N GLU A 10 21.08 -6.82 -32.94
CA GLU A 10 19.63 -6.78 -32.67
C GLU A 10 19.28 -5.70 -31.63
N SER A 11 20.09 -5.54 -30.59
CA SER A 11 19.94 -4.47 -29.60
C SER A 11 20.16 -3.06 -30.17
N ALA A 12 21.08 -2.89 -31.13
CA ALA A 12 21.32 -1.61 -31.79
C ALA A 12 20.16 -1.20 -32.70
N ILE A 13 19.47 -2.16 -33.33
CA ILE A 13 18.32 -1.89 -34.21
C ILE A 13 17.10 -1.48 -33.35
N VAL A 14 16.93 -2.09 -32.18
CA VAL A 14 15.87 -1.70 -31.22
C VAL A 14 16.16 -0.31 -30.63
N GLY A 15 17.42 0.01 -30.33
CA GLY A 15 17.82 1.31 -29.79
C GLY A 15 17.57 2.49 -30.73
N THR A 16 17.73 2.31 -32.05
CA THR A 16 17.48 3.35 -33.06
C THR A 16 15.99 3.55 -33.38
N GLY A 17 15.16 2.53 -33.14
CA GLY A 17 13.70 2.65 -33.28
C GLY A 17 13.03 3.42 -32.13
N ILE A 18 13.60 3.40 -30.93
CA ILE A 18 13.04 4.08 -29.76
C ILE A 18 13.32 5.58 -29.76
N SER A 19 14.41 6.03 -30.42
CA SER A 19 14.75 7.46 -30.48
C SER A 19 13.87 8.29 -31.44
N LEU A 20 13.05 7.65 -32.26
CA LEU A 20 12.09 8.30 -33.16
C LEU A 20 10.62 8.13 -32.75
N ALA A 21 10.35 7.36 -31.71
CA ALA A 21 9.03 7.35 -31.14
C ALA A 21 8.79 8.70 -30.45
N PRO A 22 7.76 9.47 -30.82
CA PRO A 22 7.36 10.60 -29.99
C PRO A 22 7.10 10.03 -28.59
N SER A 23 7.68 10.68 -27.58
CA SER A 23 7.45 10.34 -26.19
C SER A 23 5.98 10.04 -26.01
N MET A 24 5.59 8.77 -25.95
CA MET A 24 4.27 8.41 -25.46
C MET A 24 4.26 8.85 -24.03
N VAL A 25 3.94 10.12 -23.81
CA VAL A 25 3.40 10.59 -22.56
C VAL A 25 2.12 9.79 -22.46
N PHE A 26 2.16 8.68 -21.74
CA PHE A 26 0.94 8.06 -21.28
C PHE A 26 0.14 9.20 -20.66
N PRO A 27 -1.03 9.55 -21.19
CA PRO A 27 -1.83 10.54 -20.52
C PRO A 27 -2.04 9.97 -19.13
N PHE A 28 -1.36 10.54 -18.14
CA PHE A 28 -1.84 10.45 -16.77
C PHE A 28 -3.28 10.91 -16.93
N ASN A 29 -4.23 9.96 -16.91
CA ASN A 29 -5.63 10.30 -16.82
C ASN A 29 -5.73 11.15 -15.57
N SER A 30 -5.63 12.47 -15.76
CA SER A 30 -5.97 13.42 -14.74
C SER A 30 -7.44 13.20 -14.47
N ARG A 31 -7.74 12.30 -13.53
CA ARG A 31 -9.06 12.26 -12.94
C ARG A 31 -9.37 13.71 -12.55
N PRO A 32 -10.56 14.22 -12.84
CA PRO A 32 -10.94 15.55 -12.40
C PRO A 32 -10.62 15.64 -10.91
N ALA A 33 -10.10 16.78 -10.47
CA ALA A 33 -9.73 17.00 -9.08
C ALA A 33 -10.91 16.59 -8.21
N VAL A 34 -10.76 15.48 -7.49
CA VAL A 34 -11.80 14.96 -6.59
C VAL A 34 -11.77 15.89 -5.40
N ASP A 35 -12.87 16.51 -5.03
CA ASP A 35 -12.92 17.42 -3.87
C ASP A 35 -12.41 16.75 -2.60
N LYS A 36 -12.61 15.45 -2.44
CA LYS A 36 -12.06 14.63 -1.35
C LYS A 36 -11.83 13.19 -1.83
N LEU A 37 -10.70 12.61 -1.43
CA LEU A 37 -10.41 11.20 -1.66
C LEU A 37 -11.23 10.34 -0.69
N LYS A 38 -12.04 9.43 -1.22
CA LYS A 38 -12.87 8.50 -0.45
C LYS A 38 -12.03 7.29 -0.06
N ILE A 39 -11.70 7.19 1.22
CA ILE A 39 -10.82 6.14 1.75
C ILE A 39 -11.59 5.20 2.66
N ALA A 40 -11.37 3.91 2.47
CA ALA A 40 -11.82 2.87 3.37
C ALA A 40 -10.62 2.22 4.11
N PHE A 41 -10.91 1.57 5.24
CA PHE A 41 -9.91 0.87 6.06
C PHE A 41 -10.33 -0.58 6.25
N ILE A 42 -9.43 -1.50 5.91
CA ILE A 42 -9.58 -2.94 6.14
C ILE A 42 -8.55 -3.35 7.18
N GLY A 43 -9.05 -3.73 8.37
CA GLY A 43 -8.24 -3.86 9.58
C GLY A 43 -8.10 -2.51 10.30
N VAL A 44 -8.84 -2.32 11.39
CA VAL A 44 -8.76 -1.14 12.26
C VAL A 44 -8.20 -1.49 13.65
N GLY A 45 -7.35 -2.51 13.71
CA GLY A 45 -6.53 -2.85 14.86
C GLY A 45 -5.53 -1.74 15.21
N LEU A 46 -4.47 -2.06 15.94
CA LEU A 46 -3.49 -1.06 16.39
C LEU A 46 -2.94 -0.21 15.24
N ARG A 47 -2.45 -0.87 14.18
CA ARG A 47 -1.82 -0.19 13.05
C ARG A 47 -2.85 0.52 12.16
N GLY A 48 -3.97 -0.13 11.88
CA GLY A 48 -5.05 0.48 11.11
C GLY A 48 -5.63 1.71 11.78
N THR A 49 -5.77 1.70 13.12
CA THR A 49 -6.18 2.87 13.89
C THR A 49 -5.19 4.04 13.76
N ASN A 50 -3.88 3.78 13.68
CA ASN A 50 -2.89 4.83 13.45
C ASN A 50 -3.08 5.48 12.07
N HIS A 51 -3.31 4.68 11.02
CA HIS A 51 -3.60 5.20 9.69
C HIS A 51 -4.92 5.97 9.64
N LEU A 52 -5.96 5.43 10.28
CA LEU A 52 -7.25 6.09 10.42
C LEU A 52 -7.10 7.46 11.08
N ASN A 53 -6.34 7.54 12.18
CA ASN A 53 -6.08 8.80 12.89
C ASN A 53 -5.34 9.82 12.00
N ASN A 54 -4.38 9.38 11.20
CA ASN A 54 -3.72 10.26 10.22
C ASN A 54 -4.69 10.77 9.15
N ALA A 55 -5.59 9.91 8.65
CA ALA A 55 -6.58 10.30 7.65
C ALA A 55 -7.65 11.24 8.21
N ILE A 56 -8.05 11.07 9.46
CA ILE A 56 -9.01 11.95 10.15
C ILE A 56 -8.52 13.41 10.15
N HIS A 57 -7.22 13.65 10.37
CA HIS A 57 -6.67 15.00 10.42
C HIS A 57 -6.48 15.67 9.04
N ARG A 58 -6.77 14.98 7.95
CA ARG A 58 -6.66 15.51 6.59
C ARG A 58 -8.00 16.08 6.11
N LYS A 59 -7.97 17.24 5.48
CA LYS A 59 -9.17 17.91 4.94
C LYS A 59 -9.59 17.39 3.57
N ASP A 60 -8.63 16.77 2.85
CA ASP A 60 -8.78 16.26 1.48
C ASP A 60 -9.19 14.78 1.44
N THR A 61 -9.55 14.19 2.59
CA THR A 61 -10.02 12.81 2.69
C THR A 61 -11.41 12.72 3.29
N GLU A 62 -12.19 11.74 2.82
CA GLU A 62 -13.44 11.29 3.42
C GLU A 62 -13.31 9.81 3.77
N ILE A 63 -13.63 9.46 5.02
CA ILE A 63 -13.61 8.07 5.48
C ILE A 63 -15.00 7.51 5.21
N THR A 64 -15.11 6.65 4.20
CA THR A 64 -16.40 6.15 3.71
C THR A 64 -16.77 4.78 4.24
N ALA A 65 -15.77 3.94 4.55
CA ALA A 65 -16.02 2.60 5.08
C ALA A 65 -14.90 2.12 6.01
N ILE A 66 -15.26 1.25 6.93
CA ILE A 66 -14.32 0.47 7.77
C ILE A 66 -14.74 -1.00 7.78
N CYS A 67 -13.75 -1.89 7.83
CA CYS A 67 -13.95 -3.33 7.92
C CYS A 67 -12.99 -3.93 8.95
N ASP A 68 -13.54 -4.66 9.92
CA ASP A 68 -12.78 -5.48 10.86
C ASP A 68 -13.68 -6.61 11.39
N ILE A 69 -13.12 -7.75 11.74
CA ILE A 69 -13.86 -8.87 12.34
C ILE A 69 -14.07 -8.69 13.86
N ASP A 70 -13.28 -7.80 14.48
CA ASP A 70 -13.39 -7.49 15.91
C ASP A 70 -14.29 -6.26 16.13
N GLN A 71 -15.48 -6.48 16.71
CA GLN A 71 -16.42 -5.42 16.99
C GLN A 71 -15.85 -4.33 17.91
N ASN A 72 -14.99 -4.69 18.87
CA ASN A 72 -14.35 -3.70 19.74
C ASN A 72 -13.45 -2.74 18.95
N ARG A 73 -12.75 -3.24 17.92
CA ARG A 73 -11.93 -2.41 17.05
C ARG A 73 -12.76 -1.48 16.18
N ILE A 74 -13.88 -1.98 15.67
CA ILE A 74 -14.87 -1.18 14.95
C ILE A 74 -15.38 -0.04 15.84
N ASP A 75 -15.77 -0.35 17.07
CA ASP A 75 -16.32 0.64 18.01
C ASP A 75 -15.31 1.74 18.35
N ILE A 76 -14.05 1.37 18.60
CA ILE A 76 -12.95 2.33 18.81
C ILE A 76 -12.76 3.24 17.59
N ALA A 77 -12.74 2.66 16.38
CA ALA A 77 -12.59 3.41 15.14
C ALA A 77 -13.76 4.40 14.93
N LEU A 78 -14.98 3.95 15.16
CA LEU A 78 -16.19 4.80 15.07
C LEU A 78 -16.17 5.95 16.08
N ASP A 79 -15.71 5.70 17.29
CA ASP A 79 -15.57 6.74 18.33
C ASP A 79 -14.54 7.80 17.94
N LEU A 80 -13.41 7.40 17.34
CA LEU A 80 -12.40 8.33 16.82
C LEU A 80 -12.98 9.22 15.71
N ILE A 81 -13.67 8.62 14.74
CA ILE A 81 -14.30 9.33 13.62
C ILE A 81 -15.35 10.32 14.13
N LYS A 82 -16.17 9.89 15.10
CA LYS A 82 -17.22 10.71 15.73
C LYS A 82 -16.64 11.91 16.51
N LYS A 83 -15.55 11.70 17.26
CA LYS A 83 -14.88 12.76 18.05
C LYS A 83 -14.34 13.88 17.15
N ASP A 84 -13.92 13.56 15.93
CA ASP A 84 -13.48 14.54 14.93
C ASP A 84 -14.66 15.21 14.19
N GLY A 85 -15.89 14.86 14.51
CA GLY A 85 -17.09 15.44 13.88
C GLY A 85 -17.37 14.95 12.46
N ARG A 86 -16.75 13.87 12.02
CA ARG A 86 -16.94 13.31 10.69
C ARG A 86 -18.20 12.44 10.61
N LYS A 87 -18.70 12.29 9.37
CA LYS A 87 -19.83 11.40 9.07
C LYS A 87 -19.48 9.96 9.44
N LYS A 88 -20.44 9.23 9.97
CA LYS A 88 -20.30 7.80 10.25
C LYS A 88 -20.10 7.04 8.95
N PRO A 89 -19.00 6.25 8.81
CA PRO A 89 -18.75 5.42 7.64
C PRO A 89 -19.67 4.20 7.59
N LEU A 90 -19.71 3.54 6.44
CA LEU A 90 -20.26 2.18 6.33
C LEU A 90 -19.37 1.23 7.14
N VAL A 91 -19.99 0.20 7.72
CA VAL A 91 -19.31 -0.78 8.56
C VAL A 91 -19.48 -2.17 7.96
N PHE A 92 -18.39 -2.86 7.79
CA PHE A 92 -18.27 -4.24 7.32
C PHE A 92 -17.53 -5.06 8.38
N GLY A 93 -17.83 -6.34 8.52
CA GLY A 93 -17.15 -7.18 9.52
C GLY A 93 -17.98 -8.38 9.95
N LYS A 94 -18.96 -8.79 9.14
CA LYS A 94 -19.80 -9.96 9.43
C LYS A 94 -18.99 -11.26 9.42
N ASN A 95 -17.94 -11.33 8.62
CA ASN A 95 -17.04 -12.46 8.48
C ASN A 95 -15.72 -11.99 7.84
N GLU A 96 -14.77 -12.92 7.68
CA GLU A 96 -13.43 -12.64 7.14
C GLU A 96 -13.44 -12.15 5.68
N ASP A 97 -14.48 -12.48 4.90
CA ASP A 97 -14.60 -12.09 3.49
C ASP A 97 -15.46 -10.83 3.26
N ASP A 98 -15.99 -10.22 4.33
CA ASP A 98 -16.89 -9.05 4.22
C ASP A 98 -16.18 -7.81 3.64
N TYR A 99 -14.84 -7.81 3.59
CA TYR A 99 -14.07 -6.80 2.87
C TYR A 99 -14.37 -6.78 1.36
N LEU A 100 -14.81 -7.90 0.78
CA LEU A 100 -15.23 -7.96 -0.63
C LEU A 100 -16.46 -7.07 -0.88
N ASN A 101 -17.43 -7.12 0.02
CA ASN A 101 -18.60 -6.25 -0.03
C ASN A 101 -18.22 -4.76 0.13
N LEU A 102 -17.19 -4.45 0.93
CA LEU A 102 -16.64 -3.11 1.03
C LEU A 102 -16.05 -2.64 -0.31
N LEU A 103 -15.29 -3.50 -0.98
CA LEU A 103 -14.65 -3.18 -2.26
C LEU A 103 -15.64 -2.99 -3.43
N GLU A 104 -16.83 -3.58 -3.34
CA GLU A 104 -17.91 -3.38 -4.32
C GLU A 104 -18.63 -2.04 -4.14
N SER A 105 -18.37 -1.33 -3.04
CA SER A 105 -19.00 -0.03 -2.78
C SER A 105 -18.48 1.04 -3.75
N PRO A 106 -19.37 1.76 -4.45
CA PRO A 106 -18.97 2.85 -5.35
C PRO A 106 -18.39 4.07 -4.63
N GLU A 107 -18.46 4.09 -3.31
CA GLU A 107 -18.00 5.16 -2.44
C GLU A 107 -16.54 4.97 -1.96
N VAL A 108 -15.72 4.13 -2.65
CA VAL A 108 -14.36 3.83 -2.24
C VAL A 108 -13.40 4.05 -3.41
N ASP A 109 -12.54 5.06 -3.30
CA ASP A 109 -11.45 5.33 -4.26
C ASP A 109 -10.18 4.57 -3.87
N ALA A 110 -9.93 4.44 -2.59
CA ALA A 110 -8.74 3.79 -2.04
C ALA A 110 -9.03 3.05 -0.74
N VAL A 111 -8.26 1.99 -0.49
CA VAL A 111 -8.30 1.26 0.79
C VAL A 111 -6.92 1.26 1.46
N VAL A 112 -6.92 1.32 2.77
CA VAL A 112 -5.74 1.03 3.60
C VAL A 112 -5.94 -0.33 4.24
N ILE A 113 -5.02 -1.26 3.96
CA ILE A 113 -5.05 -2.65 4.43
C ILE A 113 -4.02 -2.80 5.54
N ALA A 114 -4.48 -3.08 6.76
CA ALA A 114 -3.65 -3.24 7.96
C ALA A 114 -4.14 -4.43 8.81
N THR A 115 -4.44 -5.51 8.15
CA THR A 115 -4.85 -6.82 8.69
C THR A 115 -3.63 -7.67 9.09
N PRO A 116 -3.79 -8.89 9.61
CA PRO A 116 -2.68 -9.84 9.71
C PRO A 116 -2.06 -10.19 8.35
N TRP A 117 -0.76 -10.44 8.32
CA TRP A 117 0.05 -10.59 7.10
C TRP A 117 -0.49 -11.57 6.07
N LEU A 118 -1.10 -12.68 6.53
CA LEU A 118 -1.71 -13.71 5.67
C LEU A 118 -2.82 -13.17 4.74
N TRP A 119 -3.40 -12.02 5.07
CA TRP A 119 -4.49 -11.41 4.33
C TRP A 119 -4.03 -10.32 3.35
N HIS A 120 -2.80 -9.79 3.52
CA HIS A 120 -2.34 -8.62 2.79
C HIS A 120 -2.41 -8.81 1.27
N THR A 121 -1.79 -9.87 0.75
CA THR A 121 -1.79 -10.14 -0.70
C THR A 121 -3.19 -10.38 -1.23
N LYS A 122 -3.97 -11.26 -0.57
CA LYS A 122 -5.35 -11.59 -0.97
C LYS A 122 -6.23 -10.33 -1.07
N MET A 123 -6.20 -9.49 -0.05
CA MET A 123 -6.99 -8.26 0.02
C MET A 123 -6.51 -7.20 -0.99
N THR A 124 -5.19 -7.06 -1.18
CA THR A 124 -4.60 -6.13 -2.15
C THR A 124 -4.95 -6.51 -3.58
N VAL A 125 -4.84 -7.81 -3.93
CA VAL A 125 -5.24 -8.33 -5.22
C VAL A 125 -6.74 -8.10 -5.48
N ALA A 126 -7.58 -8.35 -4.48
CA ALA A 126 -9.03 -8.09 -4.59
C ALA A 126 -9.32 -6.61 -4.82
N ALA A 127 -8.67 -5.70 -4.07
CA ALA A 127 -8.82 -4.26 -4.24
C ALA A 127 -8.41 -3.80 -5.64
N MET A 128 -7.25 -4.25 -6.14
CA MET A 128 -6.81 -3.92 -7.50
C MET A 128 -7.75 -4.44 -8.58
N LYS A 129 -8.30 -5.65 -8.41
CA LYS A 129 -9.30 -6.22 -9.33
C LYS A 129 -10.62 -5.45 -9.32
N ALA A 130 -10.99 -4.88 -8.18
CA ALA A 130 -12.16 -3.99 -8.06
C ALA A 130 -11.89 -2.56 -8.58
N GLY A 131 -10.67 -2.26 -9.05
CA GLY A 131 -10.30 -0.92 -9.52
C GLY A 131 -10.04 0.08 -8.38
N VAL A 132 -9.91 -0.40 -7.14
CA VAL A 132 -9.68 0.39 -5.94
C VAL A 132 -8.19 0.47 -5.65
N TYR A 133 -7.65 1.68 -5.46
CA TYR A 133 -6.25 1.88 -5.09
C TYR A 133 -5.97 1.26 -3.71
N ALA A 134 -4.95 0.40 -3.61
CA ALA A 134 -4.64 -0.29 -2.36
C ALA A 134 -3.35 0.24 -1.71
N GLY A 135 -3.44 0.74 -0.49
CA GLY A 135 -2.29 0.92 0.40
C GLY A 135 -2.22 -0.26 1.37
N VAL A 136 -1.16 -1.06 1.32
CA VAL A 136 -1.00 -2.24 2.17
C VAL A 136 0.18 -2.11 3.12
N GLU A 137 -0.02 -2.47 4.38
CA GLU A 137 1.03 -2.48 5.41
C GLU A 137 2.08 -3.56 5.17
N VAL A 138 3.19 -3.45 5.86
CA VAL A 138 4.32 -4.39 5.89
C VAL A 138 3.87 -5.71 6.57
N SER A 139 4.16 -6.87 6.00
CA SER A 139 4.71 -7.13 4.67
C SER A 139 3.57 -7.26 3.66
N ALA A 140 3.75 -6.75 2.43
CA ALA A 140 2.71 -6.86 1.41
C ALA A 140 2.46 -8.30 0.97
N SER A 141 3.48 -9.17 1.08
CA SER A 141 3.46 -10.58 0.68
C SER A 141 4.38 -11.39 1.58
N GLN A 142 4.18 -12.71 1.64
CA GLN A 142 4.96 -13.65 2.43
C GLN A 142 5.71 -14.67 1.57
N THR A 143 5.31 -14.86 0.33
CA THR A 143 5.94 -15.77 -0.63
C THR A 143 6.31 -15.07 -1.92
N ILE A 144 7.16 -15.70 -2.72
CA ILE A 144 7.54 -15.18 -4.05
C ILE A 144 6.34 -15.21 -5.00
N GLU A 145 5.50 -16.23 -4.90
CA GLU A 145 4.27 -16.37 -5.68
C GLU A 145 3.32 -15.20 -5.40
N GLU A 146 3.14 -14.84 -4.14
CA GLU A 146 2.35 -13.67 -3.74
C GLU A 146 2.93 -12.34 -4.27
N CYS A 147 4.26 -12.21 -4.33
CA CYS A 147 4.89 -11.06 -4.98
C CYS A 147 4.49 -10.97 -6.46
N TRP A 148 4.52 -12.11 -7.17
CA TRP A 148 4.09 -12.17 -8.56
C TRP A 148 2.60 -11.93 -8.74
N ASP A 149 1.76 -12.37 -7.81
CA ASP A 149 0.32 -12.09 -7.84
C ASP A 149 0.04 -10.59 -7.78
N LEU A 150 0.77 -9.85 -6.96
CA LEU A 150 0.65 -8.38 -6.89
C LEU A 150 1.07 -7.72 -8.20
N VAL A 151 2.23 -8.10 -8.76
CA VAL A 151 2.75 -7.54 -10.01
C VAL A 151 1.82 -7.86 -11.18
N ASN A 152 1.47 -9.14 -11.36
CA ASN A 152 0.60 -9.60 -12.44
C ASN A 152 -0.79 -8.96 -12.37
N THR A 153 -1.32 -8.77 -11.16
CA THR A 153 -2.63 -8.11 -10.99
C THR A 153 -2.55 -6.65 -11.37
N HIS A 154 -1.48 -5.94 -10.98
CA HIS A 154 -1.26 -4.57 -11.41
C HIS A 154 -1.16 -4.46 -12.94
N GLU A 155 -0.37 -5.30 -13.58
CA GLU A 155 -0.21 -5.32 -15.03
C GLU A 155 -1.52 -5.63 -15.77
N ALA A 156 -2.32 -6.57 -15.24
CA ALA A 156 -3.58 -6.97 -15.83
C ALA A 156 -4.70 -5.94 -15.66
N THR A 157 -4.73 -5.22 -14.55
CA THR A 157 -5.83 -4.28 -14.21
C THR A 157 -5.50 -2.82 -14.45
N GLY A 158 -4.21 -2.47 -14.49
CA GLY A 158 -3.74 -1.08 -14.48
C GLY A 158 -3.98 -0.35 -13.15
N THR A 159 -4.55 -1.03 -12.15
CA THR A 159 -4.80 -0.45 -10.83
C THR A 159 -3.53 -0.49 -9.98
N HIS A 160 -3.19 0.63 -9.35
CA HIS A 160 -1.98 0.73 -8.54
C HIS A 160 -2.19 0.25 -7.11
N MET A 161 -1.10 -0.23 -6.51
CA MET A 161 -0.98 -0.43 -5.08
C MET A 161 0.21 0.35 -4.53
N MET A 162 0.20 0.66 -3.25
CA MET A 162 1.30 1.26 -2.52
C MET A 162 1.67 0.40 -1.32
N PHE A 163 2.95 0.06 -1.21
CA PHE A 163 3.50 -0.58 -0.02
C PHE A 163 3.78 0.49 1.03
N LEU A 164 3.12 0.40 2.20
CA LEU A 164 3.14 1.43 3.24
C LEU A 164 4.38 1.29 4.16
N GLU A 165 5.56 1.26 3.57
CA GLU A 165 6.84 1.19 4.30
C GLU A 165 7.22 2.58 4.84
N ASN A 166 6.88 2.84 6.09
CA ASN A 166 7.03 4.16 6.70
C ASN A 166 8.49 4.54 7.02
N VAL A 167 9.37 3.55 7.24
CA VAL A 167 10.78 3.80 7.61
C VAL A 167 11.53 4.50 6.47
N ASN A 168 11.20 4.20 5.22
CA ASN A 168 11.82 4.82 4.05
C ASN A 168 11.67 6.35 4.02
N PHE A 169 10.66 6.90 4.69
CA PHE A 169 10.37 8.34 4.73
C PHE A 169 10.92 9.05 5.96
N ARG A 170 11.69 8.36 6.80
CA ARG A 170 12.39 8.97 7.94
C ARG A 170 13.44 9.94 7.44
N ARG A 171 13.65 11.02 8.19
CA ARG A 171 14.61 12.09 7.81
C ARG A 171 16.04 11.58 7.67
N ASP A 172 16.47 10.67 8.53
CA ASP A 172 17.79 10.02 8.48
C ASP A 172 17.95 9.16 7.21
N ILE A 173 16.95 8.35 6.86
CA ILE A 173 16.97 7.52 5.65
C ILE A 173 16.94 8.39 4.38
N MET A 174 16.11 9.43 4.37
CA MET A 174 16.05 10.39 3.26
C MET A 174 17.36 11.18 3.11
N ALA A 175 18.04 11.48 4.21
CA ALA A 175 19.36 12.12 4.17
C ALA A 175 20.40 11.19 3.54
N VAL A 176 20.44 9.90 3.94
CA VAL A 176 21.33 8.90 3.32
C VAL A 176 21.05 8.77 1.82
N LEU A 177 19.78 8.67 1.41
CA LEU A 177 19.41 8.62 -0.01
C LEU A 177 19.93 9.85 -0.78
N ASN A 178 19.82 11.04 -0.19
CA ASN A 178 20.31 12.26 -0.80
C ASN A 178 21.85 12.26 -0.92
N MET A 179 22.55 11.79 0.09
CA MET A 179 24.01 11.63 0.06
C MET A 179 24.46 10.64 -1.04
N VAL A 180 23.73 9.54 -1.20
CA VAL A 180 23.98 8.57 -2.31
C VAL A 180 23.78 9.26 -3.66
N ARG A 181 22.70 9.99 -3.84
CA ARG A 181 22.40 10.72 -5.09
C ARG A 181 23.43 11.78 -5.42
N GLN A 182 24.02 12.39 -4.40
CA GLN A 182 25.11 13.38 -4.57
C GLN A 182 26.49 12.75 -4.67
N ASN A 183 26.58 11.42 -4.75
CA ASN A 183 27.84 10.68 -4.83
C ASN A 183 28.82 10.94 -3.67
N VAL A 184 28.29 11.27 -2.48
CA VAL A 184 29.12 11.58 -1.29
C VAL A 184 29.96 10.37 -0.86
N PHE A 185 29.46 9.15 -1.08
CA PHE A 185 30.14 7.90 -0.73
C PHE A 185 31.00 7.34 -1.86
N GLY A 186 31.02 7.98 -3.05
CA GLY A 186 31.69 7.44 -4.23
C GLY A 186 30.99 6.19 -4.76
N GLU A 187 31.77 5.26 -5.33
CA GLU A 187 31.24 3.98 -5.81
C GLU A 187 30.80 3.08 -4.65
N LEU A 188 29.52 2.70 -4.65
CA LEU A 188 28.97 1.84 -3.62
C LEU A 188 29.30 0.37 -3.88
N LEU A 189 30.21 -0.19 -3.11
CA LEU A 189 30.64 -1.58 -3.22
C LEU A 189 29.88 -2.52 -2.28
N HIS A 190 29.40 -2.01 -1.16
CA HIS A 190 28.69 -2.80 -0.15
C HIS A 190 27.69 -1.93 0.62
N PHE A 191 26.55 -2.51 0.93
CA PHE A 191 25.54 -1.91 1.79
C PHE A 191 25.06 -2.91 2.84
N ARG A 192 25.00 -2.48 4.10
CA ARG A 192 24.43 -3.27 5.19
C ARG A 192 23.47 -2.44 6.00
N CYS A 193 22.26 -2.94 6.16
CA CYS A 193 21.27 -2.36 7.05
C CYS A 193 20.62 -3.43 7.91
N GLY A 194 19.94 -3.02 8.96
CA GLY A 194 19.20 -3.91 9.84
C GLY A 194 18.13 -3.15 10.60
N TYR A 195 17.06 -3.85 10.90
CA TYR A 195 15.97 -3.38 11.74
C TYR A 195 15.85 -4.35 12.92
N GLN A 196 16.07 -3.85 14.12
CA GLN A 196 16.09 -4.67 15.33
C GLN A 196 15.14 -4.09 16.37
N HIS A 197 14.25 -4.93 16.88
CA HIS A 197 13.27 -4.58 17.89
C HIS A 197 13.22 -5.63 19.00
N ASP A 198 12.98 -5.18 20.21
CA ASP A 198 12.50 -6.05 21.27
C ASP A 198 10.99 -6.22 21.12
N LEU A 199 10.58 -7.39 20.63
CA LEU A 199 9.17 -7.73 20.39
C LEU A 199 8.59 -8.63 21.49
N ARG A 200 9.26 -8.78 22.64
CA ARG A 200 8.80 -9.69 23.70
C ARG A 200 7.41 -9.33 24.19
N GLU A 201 7.12 -8.05 24.40
CA GLU A 201 5.80 -7.58 24.84
C GLU A 201 4.69 -7.83 23.80
N VAL A 202 5.03 -7.82 22.51
CA VAL A 202 4.09 -8.09 21.43
C VAL A 202 3.88 -9.59 21.24
N LYS A 203 4.99 -10.38 21.24
CA LYS A 203 4.94 -11.81 20.94
C LYS A 203 4.41 -12.67 22.08
N PHE A 204 4.60 -12.24 23.31
CA PHE A 204 4.29 -13.01 24.52
C PHE A 204 3.27 -12.32 25.41
N ASN A 205 2.43 -11.45 24.82
CA ASN A 205 1.33 -10.87 25.56
C ASN A 205 0.26 -11.94 25.87
N ASP A 206 -0.50 -11.70 26.92
CA ASP A 206 -1.54 -12.62 27.42
C ASP A 206 -2.90 -12.44 26.70
N GLY A 207 -2.93 -11.78 25.56
CA GLY A 207 -4.14 -11.46 24.80
C GLY A 207 -4.99 -10.35 25.41
N LYS A 208 -4.59 -9.76 26.54
CA LYS A 208 -5.32 -8.67 27.20
C LYS A 208 -4.81 -7.30 26.78
N GLN A 209 -3.66 -7.25 26.16
CA GLN A 209 -3.05 -6.03 25.62
C GLN A 209 -3.60 -5.74 24.22
N PRO A 210 -3.60 -4.47 23.77
CA PRO A 210 -4.10 -4.09 22.45
C PRO A 210 -3.26 -4.64 21.28
N TYR A 211 -2.22 -5.43 21.55
CA TYR A 211 -1.34 -6.05 20.56
C TYR A 211 -1.67 -7.53 20.29
N GLY A 212 -2.69 -8.06 20.94
CA GLY A 212 -3.14 -9.45 20.73
C GLY A 212 -3.92 -9.66 19.44
#